data_002c8860c957ee2e00554376105ca5c7
#
_entry.id   002c8860c957ee2e00554376105ca5c7
#
_cell.length_a   1.000
_cell.length_b   1.000
_cell.length_c   1.000
_cell.angle_alpha   90.00
_cell.angle_beta   90.00
_cell.angle_gamma   90.00
#
_symmetry.space_group_name_H-M   'P 1'
#
loop_
_entity.id
_entity.type
_entity.pdbx_description
1 polymer ?
#
loop_
_entity_poly.entity_id
_entity_poly.type
_entity_poly.pdbx_seq_one_letter_code
_entity_poly.pdbx_strand_id
1 'polypeptide(L)'
;MRNSPMPSLVFLILFVGGCSKGYPYSPAEWDASGTLAERAPAATLSDSLFKEDQAVMPNEELAKVLNSKVELPSRAKLIVVRFGRLPRWWGWSEDFVRVNEEIDSDFLGKLRSAGRLRDVAYLPTMVTPSSMTIPYLRQAAARCQADLILVYRTASFNYEKHRWFKAPRTKAYCTVEAVLVDTRTGVIPFSTVVSKRFAATQAKKDFHFDETVARAEQQAIGKAWVRLAEETVAFLDRDSEQAAVGDQLGPYDGGAGSAN
;
A
#
# COMPACT_ATOMS: atom_id res chain seq x y z
N MET A 1 -17.23 -16.00 86.75
CA MET A 1 -17.76 -15.04 85.76
C MET A 1 -16.67 -14.07 85.37
N ARG A 2 -16.10 -14.22 84.20
CA ARG A 2 -14.99 -13.37 83.76
C ARG A 2 -15.17 -13.14 82.25
N ASN A 3 -15.68 -11.97 81.93
CA ASN A 3 -15.86 -11.51 80.58
C ASN A 3 -14.50 -11.11 79.99
N SER A 4 -14.13 -11.71 78.84
CA SER A 4 -13.00 -11.27 78.01
C SER A 4 -13.54 -10.47 76.83
N PRO A 5 -12.99 -9.31 76.51
CA PRO A 5 -13.36 -8.58 75.25
C PRO A 5 -12.53 -9.09 74.07
N MET A 6 -13.19 -9.32 72.93
CA MET A 6 -12.59 -9.59 71.64
C MET A 6 -11.90 -8.32 71.10
N PRO A 7 -10.71 -8.44 70.45
CA PRO A 7 -10.11 -7.32 69.72
C PRO A 7 -10.70 -7.19 68.32
N SER A 8 -11.20 -6.00 68.00
CA SER A 8 -11.59 -5.59 66.65
C SER A 8 -10.37 -5.57 65.74
N LEU A 9 -10.41 -6.40 64.71
CA LEU A 9 -9.41 -6.44 63.67
C LEU A 9 -9.78 -5.34 62.64
N VAL A 10 -9.06 -4.22 62.67
CA VAL A 10 -9.17 -3.17 61.67
C VAL A 10 -8.37 -3.59 60.43
N PHE A 11 -9.09 -3.89 59.37
CA PHE A 11 -8.49 -4.19 58.04
C PHE A 11 -8.10 -2.87 57.38
N LEU A 12 -6.82 -2.54 57.43
CA LEU A 12 -6.24 -1.40 56.70
C LEU A 12 -6.08 -1.78 55.21
N ILE A 13 -7.00 -1.34 54.37
CA ILE A 13 -6.89 -1.51 52.92
C ILE A 13 -5.93 -0.43 52.41
N LEU A 14 -4.70 -0.83 52.10
CA LEU A 14 -3.73 -0.01 51.35
C LEU A 14 -4.14 0.03 49.88
N PHE A 15 -4.74 1.13 49.48
CA PHE A 15 -4.88 1.49 48.05
C PHE A 15 -3.50 1.79 47.45
N VAL A 16 -2.88 0.81 46.81
CA VAL A 16 -1.74 1.06 45.93
C VAL A 16 -2.29 1.67 44.63
N GLY A 17 -2.27 2.99 44.53
CA GLY A 17 -2.57 3.70 43.32
C GLY A 17 -1.50 3.42 42.26
N GLY A 18 -1.73 2.42 41.40
CA GLY A 18 -0.95 2.19 40.20
C GLY A 18 -1.24 3.26 39.19
N CYS A 19 -0.33 4.23 39.03
CA CYS A 19 -0.34 5.14 37.90
C CYS A 19 -0.07 4.33 36.60
N SER A 20 -1.10 3.79 35.99
CA SER A 20 -1.04 3.37 34.60
C SER A 20 -0.95 4.62 33.75
N LYS A 21 0.22 4.88 33.16
CA LYS A 21 0.35 5.83 32.06
C LYS A 21 -0.49 5.27 30.91
N GLY A 22 -1.78 5.64 30.88
CA GLY A 22 -2.65 5.41 29.74
C GLY A 22 -2.08 6.18 28.58
N TYR A 23 -1.68 5.47 27.53
CA TYR A 23 -1.50 6.09 26.23
C TYR A 23 -2.83 6.70 25.82
N PRO A 24 -2.88 7.91 25.25
CA PRO A 24 -4.11 8.48 24.78
C PRO A 24 -4.60 7.68 23.57
N TYR A 25 -5.37 6.64 23.83
CA TYR A 25 -6.26 6.04 22.86
C TYR A 25 -7.41 7.03 22.71
N SER A 26 -7.43 7.79 21.62
CA SER A 26 -8.57 8.61 21.26
C SER A 26 -9.68 7.65 20.82
N PRO A 27 -10.75 7.48 21.60
CA PRO A 27 -11.90 6.71 21.13
C PRO A 27 -12.45 7.41 19.90
N ALA A 28 -12.72 6.64 18.84
CA ALA A 28 -13.44 7.15 17.68
C ALA A 28 -14.74 7.76 18.17
N GLU A 29 -14.89 9.08 18.06
CA GLU A 29 -16.15 9.76 18.30
C GLU A 29 -17.17 9.23 17.31
N TRP A 30 -18.17 8.53 17.86
CA TRP A 30 -19.37 8.16 17.12
C TRP A 30 -20.17 9.44 16.91
N ASP A 31 -20.31 9.89 15.69
CA ASP A 31 -21.30 10.91 15.41
C ASP A 31 -22.70 10.27 15.51
N ALA A 32 -23.68 11.04 16.00
CA ALA A 32 -25.01 10.57 16.30
C ALA A 32 -25.84 10.17 15.06
N SER A 33 -25.27 10.20 13.87
CA SER A 33 -25.96 9.90 12.60
C SER A 33 -25.82 8.45 12.14
N GLY A 34 -24.99 7.62 12.83
CA GLY A 34 -24.84 6.18 12.51
C GLY A 34 -24.26 5.88 11.13
N THR A 35 -23.88 6.87 10.38
CA THR A 35 -23.16 6.72 9.13
C THR A 35 -21.68 6.53 9.48
N LEU A 36 -21.16 5.34 9.09
CA LEU A 36 -19.71 5.07 9.09
C LEU A 36 -19.05 6.12 8.20
N ALA A 37 -18.69 7.27 8.78
CA ALA A 37 -17.76 8.17 8.14
C ALA A 37 -16.47 7.39 7.95
N GLU A 38 -16.20 7.04 6.72
CA GLU A 38 -14.99 6.38 6.24
C GLU A 38 -13.80 7.28 6.57
N ARG A 39 -13.34 7.17 7.83
CA ARG A 39 -12.14 7.88 8.28
C ARG A 39 -10.93 7.08 7.83
N ALA A 40 -10.67 7.09 6.53
CA ALA A 40 -9.28 6.97 6.10
C ALA A 40 -8.51 8.06 6.86
N PRO A 41 -7.36 7.75 7.49
CA PRO A 41 -6.60 8.76 8.18
C PRO A 41 -6.29 9.88 7.18
N ALA A 42 -6.96 11.01 7.33
CA ALA A 42 -6.91 12.16 6.42
C ALA A 42 -5.46 12.65 6.14
N ALA A 43 -4.53 12.29 7.03
CA ALA A 43 -3.12 12.63 6.91
C ALA A 43 -2.37 11.82 5.82
N THR A 44 -2.87 10.65 5.40
CA THR A 44 -2.21 9.81 4.38
C THR A 44 -2.71 10.07 2.95
N LEU A 45 -3.88 10.67 2.81
CA LEU A 45 -4.49 10.96 1.50
C LEU A 45 -4.11 12.34 0.95
N SER A 46 -3.50 13.21 1.76
CA SER A 46 -3.15 14.59 1.35
C SER A 46 -1.85 14.68 0.55
N ASP A 47 -1.01 13.65 0.55
CA ASP A 47 0.25 13.68 -0.18
C ASP A 47 0.03 13.33 -1.66
N SER A 48 0.37 14.27 -2.54
CA SER A 48 0.30 14.13 -3.99
C SER A 48 1.69 13.97 -4.58
N LEU A 49 1.80 13.15 -5.64
CA LEU A 49 3.02 13.04 -6.45
C LEU A 49 3.29 14.33 -7.27
N PHE A 50 2.31 15.24 -7.33
CA PHE A 50 2.37 16.52 -8.07
C PHE A 50 2.43 17.74 -7.13
N LYS A 51 2.85 17.57 -5.89
CA LYS A 51 2.89 18.67 -4.89
C LYS A 51 3.65 19.92 -5.33
N GLU A 52 4.71 19.72 -6.12
CA GLU A 52 5.57 20.80 -6.61
C GLU A 52 5.17 21.28 -8.01
N ASP A 53 4.27 20.56 -8.67
CA ASP A 53 3.82 20.80 -10.05
C ASP A 53 2.40 21.36 -10.07
N GLN A 54 2.12 22.32 -9.18
CA GLN A 54 0.81 22.98 -9.09
C GLN A 54 0.56 24.00 -10.20
N ALA A 55 1.57 24.30 -11.04
CA ALA A 55 1.38 25.12 -12.20
C ALA A 55 0.47 24.38 -13.21
N VAL A 56 -0.60 25.04 -13.64
CA VAL A 56 -1.46 24.52 -14.68
C VAL A 56 -0.62 24.33 -15.94
N MET A 57 -0.57 23.08 -16.45
CA MET A 57 0.17 22.75 -17.66
C MET A 57 -0.37 23.56 -18.84
N PRO A 58 0.48 24.27 -19.61
CA PRO A 58 0.05 24.97 -20.81
C PRO A 58 -0.59 24.02 -21.82
N ASN A 59 -1.58 24.50 -22.57
CA ASN A 59 -2.30 23.67 -23.54
C ASN A 59 -1.39 22.98 -24.58
N GLU A 60 -0.28 23.63 -24.97
CA GLU A 60 0.71 23.05 -25.87
C GLU A 60 1.45 21.86 -25.26
N GLU A 61 1.80 21.93 -23.98
CA GLU A 61 2.42 20.82 -23.25
C GLU A 61 1.42 19.70 -23.02
N LEU A 62 0.17 20.04 -22.67
CA LEU A 62 -0.91 19.08 -22.54
C LEU A 62 -1.14 18.31 -23.86
N ALA A 63 -1.15 19.02 -25.00
CA ALA A 63 -1.26 18.39 -26.31
C ALA A 63 -0.07 17.45 -26.61
N LYS A 64 1.16 17.83 -26.23
CA LYS A 64 2.34 16.96 -26.39
C LYS A 64 2.21 15.69 -25.55
N VAL A 65 1.75 15.80 -24.30
CA VAL A 65 1.54 14.64 -23.42
C VAL A 65 0.45 13.72 -23.98
N LEU A 66 -0.67 14.27 -24.43
CA LEU A 66 -1.78 13.50 -25.02
C LEU A 66 -1.40 12.81 -26.33
N ASN A 67 -0.51 13.42 -27.12
CA ASN A 67 -0.02 12.85 -28.37
C ASN A 67 1.19 11.90 -28.17
N SER A 68 1.82 11.89 -26.98
CA SER A 68 2.91 10.96 -26.69
C SER A 68 2.36 9.57 -26.49
N LYS A 69 2.66 8.64 -27.39
CA LYS A 69 2.43 7.22 -27.17
C LYS A 69 3.54 6.70 -26.25
N VAL A 70 3.17 6.11 -25.15
CA VAL A 70 4.14 5.44 -24.27
C VAL A 70 4.42 4.05 -24.85
N GLU A 71 5.58 3.91 -25.47
CA GLU A 71 6.07 2.60 -25.91
C GLU A 71 6.86 1.98 -24.78
N LEU A 72 6.30 0.94 -24.15
CA LEU A 72 6.98 0.24 -23.08
C LEU A 72 8.09 -0.64 -23.65
N PRO A 73 9.33 -0.60 -23.11
CA PRO A 73 10.42 -1.44 -23.58
C PRO A 73 10.07 -2.94 -23.46
N SER A 74 10.52 -3.74 -24.42
CA SER A 74 10.30 -5.20 -24.42
C SER A 74 11.01 -5.93 -23.27
N ARG A 75 12.02 -5.32 -22.67
CA ARG A 75 12.79 -5.82 -21.53
C ARG A 75 13.04 -4.70 -20.54
N ALA A 76 11.97 -4.24 -19.89
CA ALA A 76 12.03 -3.12 -18.96
C ALA A 76 12.61 -3.51 -17.59
N LYS A 77 13.34 -2.59 -16.97
CA LYS A 77 13.64 -2.63 -15.55
C LYS A 77 12.61 -1.81 -14.79
N LEU A 78 11.96 -2.43 -13.80
CA LEU A 78 10.97 -1.81 -12.95
C LEU A 78 11.55 -1.50 -11.58
N ILE A 79 11.48 -0.24 -11.15
CA ILE A 79 11.72 0.16 -9.77
C ILE A 79 10.37 0.31 -9.06
N VAL A 80 10.28 -0.28 -7.88
CA VAL A 80 9.10 -0.20 -7.02
C VAL A 80 9.36 0.81 -5.91
N VAL A 81 8.42 1.73 -5.73
CA VAL A 81 8.52 2.80 -4.73
C VAL A 81 7.28 2.77 -3.85
N ARG A 82 7.50 2.63 -2.55
CA ARG A 82 6.44 2.77 -1.56
C ARG A 82 6.28 4.23 -1.18
N PHE A 83 5.08 4.77 -1.37
CA PHE A 83 4.73 6.13 -1.02
C PHE A 83 4.00 6.15 0.33
N GLY A 84 4.54 6.89 1.29
CA GLY A 84 3.99 6.96 2.64
C GLY A 84 4.72 6.11 3.68
N ARG A 85 4.17 6.05 4.89
CA ARG A 85 4.78 5.37 6.02
C ARG A 85 4.30 3.92 6.13
N LEU A 86 5.20 3.06 6.61
CA LEU A 86 4.84 1.70 7.02
C LEU A 86 3.93 1.73 8.27
N PRO A 87 3.03 0.74 8.41
CA PRO A 87 2.29 0.55 9.65
C PRO A 87 3.23 0.45 10.86
N ARG A 88 2.82 1.00 12.01
CA ARG A 88 3.65 1.08 13.22
C ARG A 88 4.07 -0.30 13.77
N TRP A 89 3.27 -1.33 13.56
CA TRP A 89 3.52 -2.70 14.01
C TRP A 89 4.51 -3.49 13.12
N TRP A 90 4.96 -2.91 12.01
CA TRP A 90 5.81 -3.60 11.01
C TRP A 90 7.10 -4.22 11.59
N GLY A 91 7.61 -3.74 12.70
CA GLY A 91 8.81 -4.24 13.36
C GLY A 91 8.62 -4.75 14.79
N TRP A 92 7.41 -5.17 15.20
CA TRP A 92 7.13 -5.51 16.60
C TRP A 92 7.81 -6.80 17.09
N SER A 93 7.94 -7.82 16.24
CA SER A 93 8.59 -9.07 16.59
C SER A 93 9.18 -9.74 15.35
N GLU A 94 10.07 -10.71 15.57
CA GLU A 94 10.68 -11.51 14.49
C GLU A 94 9.64 -12.20 13.61
N ASP A 95 8.54 -12.69 14.19
CA ASP A 95 7.45 -13.31 13.43
C ASP A 95 6.77 -12.33 12.48
N PHE A 96 6.53 -11.08 12.92
CA PHE A 96 5.96 -10.04 12.05
C PHE A 96 6.94 -9.63 10.96
N VAL A 97 8.23 -9.52 11.27
CA VAL A 97 9.27 -9.20 10.28
C VAL A 97 9.33 -10.28 9.21
N ARG A 98 9.36 -11.57 9.59
CA ARG A 98 9.40 -12.69 8.65
C ARG A 98 8.19 -12.70 7.70
N VAL A 99 6.98 -12.53 8.23
CA VAL A 99 5.76 -12.49 7.39
C VAL A 99 5.78 -11.28 6.45
N ASN A 100 6.33 -10.14 6.88
CA ASN A 100 6.49 -8.98 6.01
C ASN A 100 7.48 -9.25 4.87
N GLU A 101 8.59 -9.93 5.15
CA GLU A 101 9.56 -10.35 4.13
C GLU A 101 8.94 -11.33 3.14
N GLU A 102 8.10 -12.26 3.60
CA GLU A 102 7.34 -13.16 2.75
C GLU A 102 6.37 -12.38 1.84
N ILE A 103 5.62 -11.42 2.39
CA ILE A 103 4.71 -10.56 1.62
C ILE A 103 5.46 -9.73 0.56
N ASP A 104 6.60 -9.14 0.93
CA ASP A 104 7.44 -8.38 0.00
C ASP A 104 8.01 -9.29 -1.11
N SER A 105 8.45 -10.50 -0.74
CA SER A 105 8.95 -11.50 -1.67
C SER A 105 7.89 -11.97 -2.66
N ASP A 106 6.68 -12.28 -2.19
CA ASP A 106 5.55 -12.68 -3.01
C ASP A 106 5.14 -11.58 -3.98
N PHE A 107 5.08 -10.35 -3.49
CA PHE A 107 4.77 -9.18 -4.31
C PHE A 107 5.77 -8.96 -5.44
N LEU A 108 7.09 -8.92 -5.12
CA LEU A 108 8.14 -8.77 -6.12
C LEU A 108 8.22 -10.00 -7.04
N GLY A 109 8.05 -11.21 -6.49
CA GLY A 109 8.03 -12.45 -7.25
C GLY A 109 6.92 -12.45 -8.29
N LYS A 110 5.73 -11.97 -7.91
CA LYS A 110 4.60 -11.83 -8.84
C LYS A 110 4.87 -10.80 -9.92
N LEU A 111 5.43 -9.63 -9.60
CA LEU A 111 5.81 -8.64 -10.61
C LEU A 111 6.85 -9.18 -11.59
N ARG A 112 7.84 -9.96 -11.13
CA ARG A 112 8.86 -10.60 -11.98
C ARG A 112 8.29 -11.62 -12.94
N SER A 113 7.06 -12.11 -12.72
CA SER A 113 6.41 -13.04 -13.65
C SER A 113 5.94 -12.38 -14.96
N ALA A 114 5.92 -11.04 -15.06
CA ALA A 114 5.65 -10.35 -16.32
C ALA A 114 6.77 -10.59 -17.32
N GLY A 115 6.45 -11.14 -18.50
CA GLY A 115 7.43 -11.47 -19.54
C GLY A 115 8.20 -10.26 -20.07
N ARG A 116 7.64 -9.07 -19.93
CA ARG A 116 8.24 -7.80 -20.36
C ARG A 116 9.29 -7.26 -19.40
N LEU A 117 9.34 -7.74 -18.14
CA LEU A 117 10.27 -7.24 -17.13
C LEU A 117 11.54 -8.09 -17.08
N ARG A 118 12.70 -7.45 -17.26
CA ARG A 118 14.02 -8.10 -17.08
C ARG A 118 14.49 -8.08 -15.63
N ASP A 119 14.07 -7.07 -14.85
CA ASP A 119 14.47 -6.87 -13.47
C ASP A 119 13.42 -6.07 -12.70
N VAL A 120 13.20 -6.45 -11.44
CA VAL A 120 12.27 -5.77 -10.52
C VAL A 120 12.94 -5.64 -9.16
N ALA A 121 13.06 -4.42 -8.67
CA ALA A 121 13.67 -4.12 -7.37
C ALA A 121 12.98 -2.93 -6.69
N TYR A 122 13.05 -2.86 -5.37
CA TYR A 122 12.71 -1.62 -4.65
C TYR A 122 13.76 -0.53 -4.92
N LEU A 123 13.31 0.72 -4.90
CA LEU A 123 14.24 1.87 -4.89
C LEU A 123 15.03 1.84 -3.58
N PRO A 124 16.38 1.77 -3.63
CA PRO A 124 17.18 1.79 -2.42
C PRO A 124 16.98 3.07 -1.62
N THR A 125 16.87 2.97 -0.29
CA THR A 125 16.65 4.11 0.60
C THR A 125 17.71 5.21 0.45
N MET A 126 18.95 4.83 0.14
CA MET A 126 20.07 5.77 -0.06
C MET A 126 19.90 6.69 -1.29
N VAL A 127 19.10 6.29 -2.26
CA VAL A 127 18.82 7.09 -3.48
C VAL A 127 17.38 7.57 -3.53
N THR A 128 16.59 7.28 -2.50
CA THR A 128 15.21 7.74 -2.39
C THR A 128 15.22 9.25 -2.10
N PRO A 129 14.55 10.04 -2.93
CA PRO A 129 14.50 11.49 -2.73
C PRO A 129 13.69 11.87 -1.48
N SER A 130 14.02 12.99 -0.86
CA SER A 130 13.28 13.54 0.27
C SER A 130 11.88 14.02 -0.15
N SER A 131 11.74 14.55 -1.36
CA SER A 131 10.46 14.88 -2.00
C SER A 131 10.09 13.78 -2.97
N MET A 132 8.95 13.15 -2.75
CA MET A 132 8.45 12.01 -3.53
C MET A 132 7.55 12.49 -4.69
N THR A 133 8.03 13.45 -5.47
CA THR A 133 7.32 13.93 -6.66
C THR A 133 7.82 13.25 -7.93
N ILE A 134 7.03 13.26 -8.99
CA ILE A 134 7.35 12.60 -10.26
C ILE A 134 8.73 13.03 -10.82
N PRO A 135 9.11 14.33 -10.85
CA PRO A 135 10.43 14.72 -11.35
C PRO A 135 11.59 14.09 -10.56
N TYR A 136 11.51 14.09 -9.23
CA TYR A 136 12.56 13.50 -8.39
C TYR A 136 12.62 11.98 -8.46
N LEU A 137 11.47 11.32 -8.52
CA LEU A 137 11.38 9.86 -8.69
C LEU A 137 11.98 9.42 -10.03
N ARG A 138 11.70 10.16 -11.11
CA ARG A 138 12.30 9.91 -12.43
C ARG A 138 13.81 10.02 -12.41
N GLN A 139 14.36 11.07 -11.74
CA GLN A 139 15.80 11.21 -11.58
C GLN A 139 16.42 10.04 -10.81
N ALA A 140 15.80 9.61 -9.71
CA ALA A 140 16.27 8.48 -8.93
C ALA A 140 16.24 7.18 -9.74
N ALA A 141 15.14 6.92 -10.45
CA ALA A 141 14.98 5.76 -11.30
C ALA A 141 15.98 5.74 -12.47
N ALA A 142 16.21 6.89 -13.11
CA ALA A 142 17.18 7.01 -14.19
C ALA A 142 18.62 6.69 -13.71
N ARG A 143 19.01 7.13 -12.50
CA ARG A 143 20.30 6.75 -11.89
C ARG A 143 20.41 5.25 -11.61
N CYS A 144 19.27 4.58 -11.34
CA CYS A 144 19.19 3.13 -11.21
C CYS A 144 19.03 2.41 -12.56
N GLN A 145 19.06 3.13 -13.69
CA GLN A 145 18.83 2.61 -15.05
C GLN A 145 17.48 1.85 -15.17
N ALA A 146 16.44 2.38 -14.51
CA ALA A 146 15.11 1.83 -14.57
C ALA A 146 14.29 2.53 -15.65
N ASP A 147 13.53 1.73 -16.40
CA ASP A 147 12.66 2.20 -17.47
C ASP A 147 11.29 2.60 -16.94
N LEU A 148 10.82 1.92 -15.89
CA LEU A 148 9.50 2.08 -15.27
C LEU A 148 9.60 2.25 -13.75
N ILE A 149 8.65 2.98 -13.19
CA ILE A 149 8.50 3.18 -11.75
C ILE A 149 7.08 2.79 -11.36
N LEU A 150 6.93 1.80 -10.49
CA LEU A 150 5.65 1.50 -9.84
C LEU A 150 5.63 2.21 -8.49
N VAL A 151 4.86 3.28 -8.39
CA VAL A 151 4.64 3.99 -7.12
C VAL A 151 3.33 3.52 -6.53
N TYR A 152 3.35 3.05 -5.27
CA TYR A 152 2.14 2.63 -4.59
C TYR A 152 2.08 3.15 -3.16
N ARG A 153 0.86 3.39 -2.67
CA ARG A 153 0.59 3.67 -1.26
C ARG A 153 -0.45 2.72 -0.71
N THR A 154 -0.35 2.47 0.57
CA THR A 154 -1.22 1.55 1.29
C THR A 154 -1.93 2.31 2.40
N ALA A 155 -3.24 2.19 2.46
CA ALA A 155 -4.07 2.63 3.57
C ALA A 155 -4.78 1.41 4.17
N SER A 156 -4.69 1.25 5.48
CA SER A 156 -5.35 0.17 6.20
C SER A 156 -6.14 0.70 7.39
N PHE A 157 -7.21 0.01 7.73
CA PHE A 157 -8.01 0.28 8.92
C PHE A 157 -8.64 -0.99 9.43
N ASN A 158 -8.93 -1.03 10.75
CA ASN A 158 -9.41 -2.21 11.43
C ASN A 158 -10.73 -1.90 12.15
N TYR A 159 -11.65 -2.87 12.11
CA TYR A 159 -12.83 -2.91 12.95
C TYR A 159 -12.68 -4.01 13.98
N GLU A 160 -12.89 -3.67 15.25
CA GLU A 160 -12.78 -4.59 16.36
C GLU A 160 -14.16 -4.86 16.94
N LYS A 161 -14.41 -6.12 17.31
CA LYS A 161 -15.63 -6.53 17.99
C LYS A 161 -15.29 -7.34 19.24
N HIS A 162 -15.38 -6.70 20.38
CA HIS A 162 -15.29 -7.35 21.68
C HIS A 162 -16.62 -8.04 22.02
N ARG A 163 -16.52 -9.22 22.65
CA ARG A 163 -17.68 -10.04 23.06
C ARG A 163 -17.48 -10.54 24.47
N TRP A 164 -18.50 -10.44 25.31
CA TRP A 164 -18.41 -10.80 26.73
C TRP A 164 -18.09 -12.27 27.01
N PHE A 165 -18.54 -13.21 26.15
CA PHE A 165 -18.38 -14.66 26.36
C PHE A 165 -17.78 -15.39 25.16
N LYS A 166 -17.24 -14.67 24.17
CA LYS A 166 -16.64 -15.26 22.97
C LYS A 166 -15.36 -14.53 22.62
N ALA A 167 -14.44 -15.24 21.99
CA ALA A 167 -13.20 -14.64 21.52
C ALA A 167 -13.46 -13.36 20.69
N PRO A 168 -12.73 -12.28 20.94
CA PRO A 168 -12.82 -11.05 20.16
C PRO A 168 -12.52 -11.31 18.67
N ARG A 169 -13.07 -10.46 17.82
CA ARG A 169 -12.88 -10.56 16.36
C ARG A 169 -12.46 -9.22 15.81
N THR A 170 -11.63 -9.27 14.78
CA THR A 170 -11.26 -8.09 14.00
C THR A 170 -11.54 -8.32 12.51
N LYS A 171 -11.78 -7.23 11.79
CA LYS A 171 -11.79 -7.17 10.32
C LYS A 171 -10.83 -6.08 9.91
N ALA A 172 -9.80 -6.46 9.17
CA ALA A 172 -8.87 -5.53 8.56
C ALA A 172 -9.28 -5.28 7.10
N TYR A 173 -9.18 -4.04 6.69
CA TYR A 173 -9.35 -3.60 5.31
C TYR A 173 -8.06 -2.92 4.88
N CYS A 174 -7.66 -3.20 3.66
CA CYS A 174 -6.51 -2.58 3.04
C CYS A 174 -6.88 -2.10 1.65
N THR A 175 -6.61 -0.84 1.38
CA THR A 175 -6.69 -0.24 0.04
C THR A 175 -5.28 0.13 -0.39
N VAL A 176 -4.91 -0.27 -1.60
CA VAL A 176 -3.65 0.10 -2.24
C VAL A 176 -3.96 0.86 -3.51
N GLU A 177 -3.41 2.05 -3.62
CA GLU A 177 -3.43 2.86 -4.84
C GLU A 177 -2.06 2.80 -5.48
N ALA A 178 -2.00 2.63 -6.79
CA ALA A 178 -0.75 2.56 -7.50
C ALA A 178 -0.82 3.23 -8.87
N VAL A 179 0.32 3.77 -9.28
CA VAL A 179 0.55 4.31 -10.62
C VAL A 179 1.85 3.75 -11.17
N LEU A 180 1.84 3.41 -12.46
CA LEU A 180 3.03 3.07 -13.22
C LEU A 180 3.47 4.32 -13.99
N VAL A 181 4.72 4.73 -13.82
CA VAL A 181 5.27 5.94 -14.47
C VAL A 181 6.36 5.50 -15.45
N ASP A 182 6.29 5.99 -16.66
CA ASP A 182 7.41 5.89 -17.58
C ASP A 182 8.52 6.87 -17.17
N THR A 183 9.73 6.35 -16.94
CA THR A 183 10.85 7.15 -16.45
C THR A 183 11.28 8.22 -17.44
N ARG A 184 11.16 7.98 -18.74
CA ARG A 184 11.62 8.90 -19.81
C ARG A 184 10.68 10.08 -19.96
N THR A 185 9.40 9.81 -20.08
CA THR A 185 8.37 10.83 -20.37
C THR A 185 7.72 11.40 -19.11
N GLY A 186 7.62 10.61 -18.03
CA GLY A 186 6.83 10.94 -16.85
C GLY A 186 5.33 10.68 -17.02
N VAL A 187 4.92 10.14 -18.15
CA VAL A 187 3.52 9.75 -18.40
C VAL A 187 3.15 8.55 -17.52
N ILE A 188 1.89 8.49 -17.13
CA ILE A 188 1.33 7.41 -16.31
C ILE A 188 0.47 6.53 -17.22
N PRO A 189 1.03 5.44 -17.79
CA PRO A 189 0.28 4.54 -18.69
C PRO A 189 -0.72 3.64 -17.94
N PHE A 190 -0.55 3.46 -16.63
CA PHE A 190 -1.41 2.59 -15.84
C PHE A 190 -1.60 3.13 -14.43
N SER A 191 -2.82 3.03 -13.94
CA SER A 191 -3.17 3.29 -12.55
C SER A 191 -4.24 2.31 -12.08
N THR A 192 -4.22 1.97 -10.80
CA THR A 192 -5.22 1.08 -10.20
C THR A 192 -5.43 1.36 -8.73
N VAL A 193 -6.62 0.98 -8.24
CA VAL A 193 -6.97 0.99 -6.81
C VAL A 193 -7.50 -0.39 -6.45
N VAL A 194 -6.81 -1.06 -5.54
CA VAL A 194 -7.14 -2.41 -5.07
C VAL A 194 -7.56 -2.36 -3.62
N SER A 195 -8.73 -2.93 -3.30
CA SER A 195 -9.16 -3.09 -1.92
C SER A 195 -9.31 -4.56 -1.55
N LYS A 196 -8.76 -4.97 -0.41
CA LYS A 196 -8.87 -6.32 0.15
C LYS A 196 -9.24 -6.26 1.62
N ARG A 197 -9.86 -7.32 2.10
CA ARG A 197 -10.24 -7.48 3.50
C ARG A 197 -9.78 -8.83 4.05
N PHE A 198 -9.51 -8.85 5.34
CA PHE A 198 -9.26 -10.08 6.09
C PHE A 198 -9.96 -10.02 7.44
N ALA A 199 -10.51 -11.14 7.91
CA ALA A 199 -11.14 -11.23 9.21
C ALA A 199 -10.42 -12.30 10.05
N ALA A 200 -10.14 -11.97 11.30
CA ALA A 200 -9.52 -12.87 12.26
C ALA A 200 -10.31 -12.93 13.57
N THR A 201 -10.12 -14.03 14.29
CA THR A 201 -10.61 -14.21 15.65
C THR A 201 -9.39 -14.46 16.53
N GLN A 202 -9.35 -13.88 17.73
CA GLN A 202 -8.26 -14.09 18.66
C GLN A 202 -8.02 -15.58 18.90
N ALA A 203 -6.78 -16.03 18.68
CA ALA A 203 -6.37 -17.39 18.94
C ALA A 203 -5.93 -17.52 20.40
N LYS A 204 -6.01 -18.76 20.98
CA LYS A 204 -5.56 -19.02 22.36
C LYS A 204 -4.07 -18.73 22.59
N LYS A 205 -3.26 -18.75 21.54
CA LYS A 205 -1.81 -18.46 21.57
C LYS A 205 -1.46 -16.98 21.53
N ASP A 206 -2.43 -16.12 21.22
CA ASP A 206 -2.19 -14.68 21.13
C ASP A 206 -2.19 -14.10 22.54
N PHE A 207 -1.10 -13.42 22.93
CA PHE A 207 -0.98 -12.79 24.24
C PHE A 207 -1.96 -11.65 24.42
N HIS A 208 -2.11 -10.84 23.36
CA HIS A 208 -3.00 -9.70 23.30
C HIS A 208 -3.83 -9.72 22.04
N PHE A 209 -5.02 -9.13 22.11
CA PHE A 209 -5.89 -9.00 20.93
C PHE A 209 -5.26 -8.14 19.83
N ASP A 210 -4.39 -7.20 20.19
CA ASP A 210 -3.65 -6.35 19.26
C ASP A 210 -2.77 -7.16 18.27
N GLU A 211 -2.25 -8.32 18.70
CA GLU A 211 -1.52 -9.23 17.80
C GLU A 211 -2.44 -9.83 16.73
N THR A 212 -3.67 -10.18 17.12
CA THR A 212 -4.69 -10.66 16.18
C THR A 212 -5.05 -9.55 15.17
N VAL A 213 -5.18 -8.30 15.66
CA VAL A 213 -5.49 -7.12 14.83
C VAL A 213 -4.36 -6.87 13.84
N ALA A 214 -3.11 -6.81 14.32
CA ALA A 214 -1.93 -6.58 13.49
C ALA A 214 -1.75 -7.68 12.43
N ARG A 215 -1.95 -8.95 12.80
CA ARG A 215 -1.90 -10.09 11.87
C ARG A 215 -3.01 -10.02 10.82
N ALA A 216 -4.21 -9.62 11.21
CA ALA A 216 -5.30 -9.45 10.26
C ALA A 216 -5.01 -8.34 9.25
N GLU A 217 -4.44 -7.23 9.72
CA GLU A 217 -4.00 -6.13 8.87
C GLU A 217 -2.90 -6.56 7.89
N GLN A 218 -1.87 -7.26 8.40
CA GLN A 218 -0.79 -7.82 7.60
C GLN A 218 -1.30 -8.73 6.47
N GLN A 219 -2.27 -9.60 6.78
CA GLN A 219 -2.88 -10.48 5.79
C GLN A 219 -3.73 -9.71 4.75
N ALA A 220 -4.42 -8.65 5.17
CA ALA A 220 -5.16 -7.79 4.24
C ALA A 220 -4.21 -7.05 3.29
N ILE A 221 -3.10 -6.53 3.81
CA ILE A 221 -2.03 -5.87 3.04
C ILE A 221 -1.42 -6.83 2.03
N GLY A 222 -0.99 -8.02 2.46
CA GLY A 222 -0.39 -9.02 1.58
C GLY A 222 -1.32 -9.38 0.40
N LYS A 223 -2.61 -9.62 0.68
CA LYS A 223 -3.60 -9.88 -0.37
C LYS A 223 -3.79 -8.71 -1.32
N ALA A 224 -3.73 -7.47 -0.82
CA ALA A 224 -3.88 -6.29 -1.65
C ALA A 224 -2.65 -6.10 -2.55
N TRP A 225 -1.44 -6.33 -2.04
CA TRP A 225 -0.20 -6.20 -2.81
C TRP A 225 -0.07 -7.28 -3.90
N VAL A 226 -0.40 -8.53 -3.58
CA VAL A 226 -0.42 -9.59 -4.60
C VAL A 226 -1.41 -9.24 -5.72
N ARG A 227 -2.60 -8.74 -5.37
CA ARG A 227 -3.58 -8.33 -6.37
C ARG A 227 -3.11 -7.13 -7.20
N LEU A 228 -2.44 -6.15 -6.58
CA LEU A 228 -1.80 -5.05 -7.31
C LEU A 228 -0.78 -5.59 -8.33
N ALA A 229 0.08 -6.53 -7.91
CA ALA A 229 1.06 -7.15 -8.81
C ALA A 229 0.37 -7.86 -9.98
N GLU A 230 -0.70 -8.62 -9.73
CA GLU A 230 -1.49 -9.30 -10.77
C GLU A 230 -2.04 -8.31 -11.81
N GLU A 231 -2.60 -7.18 -11.37
CA GLU A 231 -3.14 -6.16 -12.28
C GLU A 231 -2.05 -5.45 -13.07
N THR A 232 -0.90 -5.19 -12.42
CA THR A 232 0.27 -4.60 -13.10
C THR A 232 0.83 -5.56 -14.16
N VAL A 233 0.98 -6.84 -13.84
CA VAL A 233 1.42 -7.88 -14.79
C VAL A 233 0.45 -7.98 -15.96
N ALA A 234 -0.86 -8.07 -15.68
CA ALA A 234 -1.88 -8.15 -16.73
C ALA A 234 -1.90 -6.93 -17.66
N PHE A 235 -1.55 -5.74 -17.15
CA PHE A 235 -1.38 -4.56 -17.99
C PHE A 235 -0.14 -4.68 -18.88
N LEU A 236 1.01 -5.04 -18.33
CA LEU A 236 2.27 -5.17 -19.05
C LEU A 236 2.21 -6.25 -20.14
N ASP A 237 1.55 -7.36 -19.89
CA ASP A 237 1.42 -8.47 -20.84
C ASP A 237 0.46 -8.11 -22.00
N ARG A 238 -0.67 -7.44 -21.73
CA ARG A 238 -1.58 -6.97 -22.78
C ARG A 238 -0.92 -5.97 -23.74
N ASP A 239 -0.12 -5.04 -23.22
CA ASP A 239 0.60 -4.08 -24.03
C ASP A 239 1.65 -4.78 -24.93
N SER A 240 2.24 -5.89 -24.46
CA SER A 240 3.16 -6.70 -25.27
C SER A 240 2.46 -7.40 -26.43
N GLU A 241 1.25 -7.91 -26.23
CA GLU A 241 0.46 -8.57 -27.28
C GLU A 241 0.03 -7.57 -28.37
N GLN A 242 -0.40 -6.37 -27.95
CA GLN A 242 -0.78 -5.32 -28.91
C GLN A 242 0.39 -4.82 -29.73
N ALA A 243 1.57 -4.66 -29.15
CA ALA A 243 2.79 -4.29 -29.84
C ALA A 243 3.20 -5.36 -30.88
N ALA A 244 3.11 -6.65 -30.52
CA ALA A 244 3.43 -7.75 -31.41
C ALA A 244 2.48 -7.87 -32.63
N VAL A 245 1.18 -7.61 -32.42
CA VAL A 245 0.18 -7.59 -33.50
C VAL A 245 0.37 -6.41 -34.42
N GLY A 246 0.72 -5.22 -33.88
CA GLY A 246 1.01 -4.02 -34.67
C GLY A 246 2.22 -4.17 -35.61
N ASP A 247 3.24 -4.90 -35.15
CA ASP A 247 4.47 -5.16 -35.93
C ASP A 247 4.23 -6.18 -37.08
N GLN A 248 3.26 -7.10 -36.91
CA GLN A 248 2.87 -8.06 -37.94
C GLN A 248 2.00 -7.49 -39.04
N LEU A 249 1.32 -6.37 -38.77
CA LEU A 249 0.43 -5.70 -39.73
C LEU A 249 1.16 -4.63 -40.54
N GLY A 250 2.45 -4.66 -40.75
CA GLY A 250 3.31 -3.84 -41.62
C GLY A 250 2.68 -2.53 -42.16
N PRO A 251 3.41 -1.52 -42.56
CA PRO A 251 2.82 -0.29 -43.10
C PRO A 251 1.91 -0.67 -44.26
N TYR A 252 0.63 -0.34 -44.14
CA TYR A 252 -0.35 -0.48 -45.21
C TYR A 252 0.17 0.33 -46.42
N ASP A 253 0.79 -0.38 -47.37
CA ASP A 253 1.30 0.19 -48.59
C ASP A 253 0.06 0.55 -49.46
N GLY A 254 -0.46 1.74 -49.20
CA GLY A 254 -1.56 2.32 -49.96
C GLY A 254 -1.11 2.52 -51.42
N GLY A 255 -1.24 1.44 -52.19
CA GLY A 255 -0.96 1.46 -53.61
C GLY A 255 -1.62 2.65 -54.25
N ALA A 256 -0.81 3.64 -54.59
CA ALA A 256 -1.19 4.71 -55.48
C ALA A 256 -1.55 4.09 -56.82
N GLY A 257 -2.84 3.85 -57.01
CA GLY A 257 -3.41 3.51 -58.32
C GLY A 257 -3.12 4.64 -59.31
N SER A 258 -2.13 4.44 -60.14
CA SER A 258 -1.91 5.28 -61.31
C SER A 258 -3.11 5.10 -62.26
N ALA A 259 -3.97 6.10 -62.31
CA ALA A 259 -4.94 6.24 -63.39
C ALA A 259 -4.25 6.91 -64.61
N ASN A 260 -4.12 6.16 -65.66
CA ASN A 260 -3.91 6.68 -67.01
C ASN A 260 -5.16 7.40 -67.48
#